data_d24540cc4309805155257e9cae8f3015
#
_entry.id   d24540cc4309805155257e9cae8f3015
#
_cell.length_a   1.000
_cell.length_b   1.000
_cell.length_c   1.000
_cell.angle_alpha   90.00
_cell.angle_beta   90.00
_cell.angle_gamma   90.00
#
_symmetry.space_group_name_H-M   'P 1'
#
loop_
_entity.id
_entity.type
_entity.pdbx_description
1 polymer ?
#
loop_
_entity_poly.entity_id
_entity_poly.type
_entity_poly.pdbx_seq_one_letter_code
_entity_poly.pdbx_strand_id
1 'polypeptide(L)'
;MREFLKRAKADYLLSSVLCIVLGIIFVVWKGGVIDVIGTLLSIAMIIVGIIYLGSFILSLATFGASTIVGILVLAVGIWFLIQPSLIVSLVPVILGVGLVFHGIRAVTEAVNAKKYGYEKWGMDLVFAIICLVCGLVCVFCPLTVLKQFIMLVGIVLIINGALNLWIAVTATRAARDYRRRTETAVSYTHLRAHETLR
;
A
#
# COMPACT_ATOMS: atom_id res chain seq x y z
N MET A 1 -26.47 16.86 -14.00
CA MET A 1 -25.24 16.56 -14.75
C MET A 1 -24.05 17.50 -14.46
N ARG A 2 -24.24 18.82 -14.42
CA ARG A 2 -23.16 19.80 -14.12
C ARG A 2 -22.61 19.68 -12.69
N GLU A 3 -23.44 19.44 -11.71
CA GLU A 3 -23.07 19.26 -10.28
C GLU A 3 -22.24 17.98 -10.09
N PHE A 4 -22.65 16.90 -10.73
CA PHE A 4 -21.95 15.61 -10.67
C PHE A 4 -20.52 15.69 -11.23
N LEU A 5 -20.36 16.37 -12.38
CA LEU A 5 -19.04 16.60 -12.99
C LEU A 5 -18.15 17.53 -12.17
N LYS A 6 -18.72 18.51 -11.46
CA LYS A 6 -17.95 19.38 -10.54
C LYS A 6 -17.48 18.61 -9.31
N ARG A 7 -18.33 17.76 -8.72
CA ARG A 7 -17.96 16.92 -7.57
C ARG A 7 -16.90 15.91 -7.97
N ALA A 8 -17.09 15.17 -9.05
CA ALA A 8 -16.08 14.23 -9.53
C ALA A 8 -14.71 14.89 -9.76
N LYS A 9 -14.67 16.12 -10.32
CA LYS A 9 -13.41 16.86 -10.49
C LYS A 9 -12.76 17.27 -9.17
N ALA A 10 -13.56 17.71 -8.20
CA ALA A 10 -13.05 18.07 -6.88
C ALA A 10 -12.49 16.84 -6.16
N ASP A 11 -13.15 15.70 -6.27
CA ASP A 11 -12.73 14.44 -5.66
C ASP A 11 -11.40 13.93 -6.27
N TYR A 12 -11.23 14.02 -7.58
CA TYR A 12 -9.96 13.67 -8.25
C TYR A 12 -8.81 14.60 -7.86
N LEU A 13 -9.04 15.90 -7.78
CA LEU A 13 -8.02 16.86 -7.35
C LEU A 13 -7.65 16.64 -5.88
N LEU A 14 -8.66 16.46 -5.02
CA LEU A 14 -8.44 16.20 -3.60
C LEU A 14 -7.64 14.90 -3.39
N SER A 15 -8.02 13.83 -4.08
CA SER A 15 -7.31 12.55 -4.05
C SER A 15 -5.86 12.68 -4.52
N SER A 16 -5.60 13.42 -5.60
CA SER A 16 -4.25 13.64 -6.13
C SER A 16 -3.37 14.39 -5.15
N VAL A 17 -3.88 15.46 -4.55
CA VAL A 17 -3.16 16.25 -3.54
C VAL A 17 -2.89 15.40 -2.29
N LEU A 18 -3.87 14.63 -1.85
CA LEU A 18 -3.76 13.75 -0.69
C LEU A 18 -2.70 12.67 -0.92
N CYS A 19 -2.66 12.06 -2.11
CA CYS A 19 -1.60 11.11 -2.48
C CYS A 19 -0.21 11.73 -2.45
N ILE A 20 -0.05 12.96 -2.97
CA ILE A 20 1.25 13.66 -2.96
C ILE A 20 1.67 13.95 -1.51
N VAL A 21 0.78 14.49 -0.69
CA VAL A 21 1.06 14.82 0.71
C VAL A 21 1.43 13.57 1.50
N LEU A 22 0.66 12.49 1.38
CA LEU A 22 0.97 11.21 2.01
C LEU A 22 2.30 10.65 1.52
N GLY A 23 2.57 10.72 0.22
CA GLY A 23 3.84 10.27 -0.34
C GLY A 23 5.03 11.03 0.23
N ILE A 24 4.93 12.36 0.37
CA ILE A 24 5.97 13.19 1.00
C ILE A 24 6.17 12.78 2.46
N ILE A 25 5.11 12.58 3.22
CA ILE A 25 5.17 12.13 4.62
C ILE A 25 5.90 10.79 4.70
N PHE A 26 5.60 9.84 3.82
CA PHE A 26 6.24 8.51 3.80
C PHE A 26 7.73 8.59 3.48
N VAL A 27 8.14 9.49 2.60
CA VAL A 27 9.56 9.66 2.24
C VAL A 27 10.33 10.37 3.36
N VAL A 28 9.75 11.41 3.96
CA VAL A 28 10.44 12.24 4.96
C VAL A 28 10.42 11.56 6.34
N TRP A 29 9.28 10.98 6.73
CA TRP A 29 9.07 10.47 8.09
C TRP A 29 8.87 8.96 8.15
N LYS A 30 9.69 8.22 7.41
CA LYS A 30 9.63 6.75 7.27
C LYS A 30 9.65 5.99 8.60
N GLY A 31 10.38 6.47 9.61
CA GLY A 31 10.40 5.88 10.95
C GLY A 31 9.08 6.08 11.69
N GLY A 32 8.58 7.32 11.74
CA GLY A 32 7.33 7.64 12.41
C GLY A 32 6.10 6.95 11.80
N VAL A 33 6.11 6.71 10.48
CA VAL A 33 5.05 5.93 9.83
C VAL A 33 5.00 4.50 10.37
N ILE A 34 6.16 3.87 10.59
CA ILE A 34 6.25 2.52 11.19
C ILE A 34 5.67 2.54 12.59
N ASP A 35 6.04 3.52 13.40
CA ASP A 35 5.60 3.63 14.79
C ASP A 35 4.09 3.90 14.88
N VAL A 36 3.54 4.73 14.01
CA VAL A 36 2.08 4.98 13.93
C VAL A 36 1.32 3.71 13.55
N ILE A 37 1.78 2.99 12.52
CA ILE A 37 1.15 1.74 12.10
C ILE A 37 1.24 0.70 13.23
N GLY A 38 2.41 0.56 13.85
CA GLY A 38 2.63 -0.35 14.96
C GLY A 38 1.74 -0.04 16.16
N THR A 39 1.61 1.25 16.52
CA THR A 39 0.73 1.69 17.61
C THR A 39 -0.73 1.38 17.32
N LEU A 40 -1.21 1.65 16.10
CA LEU A 40 -2.58 1.31 15.69
C LEU A 40 -2.85 -0.19 15.76
N LEU A 41 -1.92 -1.02 15.30
CA LEU A 41 -2.03 -2.47 15.42
C LEU A 41 -2.05 -2.93 16.88
N SER A 42 -1.19 -2.35 17.72
CA SER A 42 -1.13 -2.68 19.16
C SER A 42 -2.44 -2.34 19.87
N ILE A 43 -3.02 -1.17 19.57
CA ILE A 43 -4.33 -0.76 20.11
C ILE A 43 -5.42 -1.74 19.66
N ALA A 44 -5.43 -2.13 18.38
CA ALA A 44 -6.39 -3.10 17.87
C ALA A 44 -6.26 -4.45 18.61
N MET A 45 -5.03 -4.94 18.85
CA MET A 45 -4.80 -6.17 19.62
C MET A 45 -5.29 -6.05 21.06
N ILE A 46 -5.08 -4.91 21.72
CA ILE A 46 -5.57 -4.66 23.08
C ILE A 46 -7.11 -4.69 23.11
N ILE A 47 -7.77 -4.06 22.15
CA ILE A 47 -9.24 -4.07 22.04
C ILE A 47 -9.75 -5.52 21.89
N VAL A 48 -9.14 -6.30 21.02
CA VAL A 48 -9.48 -7.72 20.84
C VAL A 48 -9.27 -8.50 22.13
N GLY A 49 -8.14 -8.32 22.81
CA GLY A 49 -7.85 -8.94 24.11
C GLY A 49 -8.91 -8.61 25.16
N ILE A 50 -9.33 -7.36 25.26
CA ILE A 50 -10.39 -6.91 26.18
C ILE A 50 -11.74 -7.57 25.85
N ILE A 51 -12.09 -7.69 24.56
CA ILE A 51 -13.33 -8.37 24.12
C ILE A 51 -13.31 -9.84 24.54
N TYR A 52 -12.18 -10.54 24.37
CA TYR A 52 -12.04 -11.93 24.82
C TYR A 52 -12.15 -12.08 26.34
N LEU A 53 -11.58 -11.14 27.11
CA LEU A 53 -11.74 -11.11 28.57
C LEU A 53 -13.19 -10.76 28.98
N GLY A 54 -13.84 -9.83 28.31
CA GLY A 54 -15.24 -9.47 28.56
C GLY A 54 -16.19 -10.64 28.34
N SER A 55 -15.95 -11.43 27.31
CA SER A 55 -16.73 -12.65 27.05
C SER A 55 -16.59 -13.68 28.19
N PHE A 56 -15.44 -13.74 28.85
CA PHE A 56 -15.22 -14.61 30.02
C PHE A 56 -16.04 -14.13 31.22
N ILE A 57 -16.10 -12.82 31.49
CA ILE A 57 -16.85 -12.25 32.61
C ILE A 57 -18.35 -12.45 32.44
N LEU A 58 -18.87 -12.33 31.18
CA LEU A 58 -20.29 -12.50 30.90
C LEU A 58 -20.74 -13.97 30.90
N SER A 59 -19.87 -14.92 30.56
CA SER A 59 -20.23 -16.35 30.43
C SER A 59 -20.18 -17.15 31.73
N LEU A 60 -20.07 -16.48 32.91
CA LEU A 60 -20.04 -17.15 34.23
C LEU A 60 -19.20 -18.44 34.26
N ALA A 61 -17.91 -18.30 33.98
CA ALA A 61 -16.91 -19.15 34.57
C ALA A 61 -16.72 -20.59 34.08
N THR A 62 -16.17 -20.76 32.91
CA THR A 62 -15.23 -21.88 32.77
C THR A 62 -13.92 -21.32 32.25
N PHE A 63 -12.83 -21.51 33.01
CA PHE A 63 -11.47 -21.26 32.54
C PHE A 63 -11.26 -22.12 31.30
N GLY A 64 -11.56 -21.58 30.13
CA GLY A 64 -11.44 -22.23 28.84
C GLY A 64 -10.23 -21.70 28.06
N ALA A 65 -9.89 -22.38 26.99
CA ALA A 65 -8.81 -21.98 26.09
C ALA A 65 -8.96 -20.53 25.60
N SER A 66 -10.18 -20.01 25.47
CA SER A 66 -10.47 -18.63 25.06
C SER A 66 -9.96 -17.58 26.05
N THR A 67 -10.02 -17.86 27.37
CA THR A 67 -9.55 -16.94 28.42
C THR A 67 -8.02 -16.82 28.39
N ILE A 68 -7.33 -17.96 28.24
CA ILE A 68 -5.87 -17.99 28.14
C ILE A 68 -5.41 -17.20 26.91
N VAL A 69 -6.08 -17.40 25.76
CA VAL A 69 -5.80 -16.64 24.52
C VAL A 69 -6.05 -15.15 24.73
N GLY A 70 -7.15 -14.76 25.39
CA GLY A 70 -7.45 -13.35 25.66
C GLY A 70 -6.38 -12.66 26.51
N ILE A 71 -5.90 -13.31 27.58
CA ILE A 71 -4.83 -12.79 28.43
C ILE A 71 -3.52 -12.69 27.63
N LEU A 72 -3.20 -13.68 26.83
CA LEU A 72 -1.98 -13.72 26.03
C LEU A 72 -1.99 -12.63 24.96
N VAL A 73 -3.09 -12.45 24.24
CA VAL A 73 -3.26 -11.40 23.23
C VAL A 73 -3.16 -10.01 23.87
N LEU A 74 -3.74 -9.81 25.04
CA LEU A 74 -3.68 -8.54 25.77
C LEU A 74 -2.25 -8.24 26.25
N ALA A 75 -1.55 -9.22 26.81
CA ALA A 75 -0.16 -9.06 27.25
C ALA A 75 0.77 -8.74 26.08
N VAL A 76 0.60 -9.44 24.94
CA VAL A 76 1.36 -9.18 23.71
C VAL A 76 1.01 -7.80 23.13
N GLY A 77 -0.26 -7.40 23.16
CA GLY A 77 -0.70 -6.06 22.70
C GLY A 77 -0.08 -4.93 23.52
N ILE A 78 -0.01 -5.08 24.85
CA ILE A 78 0.66 -4.11 25.74
C ILE A 78 2.18 -4.09 25.47
N TRP A 79 2.80 -5.24 25.27
CA TRP A 79 4.22 -5.32 24.93
C TRP A 79 4.53 -4.56 23.63
N PHE A 80 3.73 -4.76 22.59
CA PHE A 80 3.89 -4.07 21.31
C PHE A 80 3.56 -2.58 21.38
N LEU A 81 2.74 -2.13 22.34
CA LEU A 81 2.50 -0.70 22.56
C LEU A 81 3.77 0.02 23.05
N ILE A 82 4.63 -0.67 23.82
CA ILE A 82 5.91 -0.13 24.29
C ILE A 82 6.92 -0.04 23.13
N GLN A 83 6.90 -1.02 22.23
CA GLN A 83 7.79 -1.07 21.05
C GLN A 83 7.01 -1.36 19.78
N PRO A 84 6.31 -0.37 19.22
CA PRO A 84 5.41 -0.55 18.09
C PRO A 84 6.11 -1.00 16.80
N SER A 85 7.39 -0.68 16.65
CA SER A 85 8.19 -1.11 15.51
C SER A 85 8.39 -2.63 15.43
N LEU A 86 8.30 -3.36 16.56
CA LEU A 86 8.48 -4.81 16.58
C LEU A 86 7.35 -5.54 15.86
N ILE A 87 6.08 -5.16 16.09
CA ILE A 87 4.95 -5.84 15.43
C ILE A 87 5.00 -5.68 13.92
N VAL A 88 5.39 -4.49 13.44
CA VAL A 88 5.48 -4.22 12.00
C VAL A 88 6.67 -4.96 11.38
N SER A 89 7.75 -5.14 12.13
CA SER A 89 8.93 -5.88 11.67
C SER A 89 8.70 -7.37 11.49
N LEU A 90 7.65 -7.94 12.08
CA LEU A 90 7.28 -9.35 11.87
C LEU A 90 6.94 -9.63 10.40
N VAL A 91 6.39 -8.66 9.68
CA VAL A 91 6.03 -8.83 8.27
C VAL A 91 7.26 -9.13 7.39
N PRO A 92 8.32 -8.30 7.39
CA PRO A 92 9.54 -8.63 6.65
C PRO A 92 10.21 -9.92 7.11
N VAL A 93 10.16 -10.25 8.43
CA VAL A 93 10.75 -11.47 8.96
C VAL A 93 10.04 -12.71 8.41
N ILE A 94 8.71 -12.75 8.45
CA ILE A 94 7.92 -13.87 7.93
C ILE A 94 8.15 -14.05 6.42
N LEU A 95 8.12 -12.93 5.68
CA LEU A 95 8.41 -12.95 4.25
C LEU A 95 9.86 -13.39 3.97
N GLY A 96 10.82 -12.92 4.76
CA GLY A 96 12.22 -13.29 4.67
C GLY A 96 12.45 -14.79 4.89
N VAL A 97 11.83 -15.36 5.90
CA VAL A 97 11.88 -16.81 6.15
C VAL A 97 11.30 -17.57 4.94
N GLY A 98 10.15 -17.14 4.41
CA GLY A 98 9.56 -17.73 3.20
C GLY A 98 10.48 -17.65 1.99
N LEU A 99 11.13 -16.48 1.77
CA LEU A 99 12.10 -16.29 0.69
C LEU A 99 13.34 -17.19 0.85
N VAL A 100 13.85 -17.37 2.07
CA VAL A 100 14.98 -18.26 2.33
C VAL A 100 14.61 -19.70 1.97
N PHE A 101 13.46 -20.20 2.43
CA PHE A 101 12.98 -21.52 2.04
C PHE A 101 12.80 -21.68 0.53
N HIS A 102 12.21 -20.68 -0.12
CA HIS A 102 12.07 -20.67 -1.57
C HIS A 102 13.42 -20.65 -2.27
N GLY A 103 14.35 -19.82 -1.81
CA GLY A 103 15.71 -19.73 -2.35
C GLY A 103 16.47 -21.05 -2.25
N ILE A 104 16.41 -21.75 -1.11
CA ILE A 104 17.01 -23.06 -0.93
C ILE A 104 16.46 -24.09 -1.93
N ARG A 105 15.12 -24.10 -2.11
CA ARG A 105 14.48 -24.98 -3.10
C ARG A 105 14.92 -24.64 -4.52
N ALA A 106 14.92 -23.37 -4.88
CA ALA A 106 15.32 -22.90 -6.19
C ALA A 106 16.77 -23.23 -6.52
N VAL A 107 17.69 -23.12 -5.54
CA VAL A 107 19.09 -23.57 -5.71
C VAL A 107 19.14 -25.06 -6.00
N THR A 108 18.39 -25.88 -5.25
CA THR A 108 18.37 -27.33 -5.45
C THR A 108 17.82 -27.69 -6.84
N GLU A 109 16.77 -27.01 -7.28
CA GLU A 109 16.18 -27.19 -8.62
C GLU A 109 17.16 -26.79 -9.72
N ALA A 110 17.83 -25.63 -9.60
CA ALA A 110 18.86 -25.18 -10.56
C ALA A 110 20.03 -26.16 -10.69
N VAL A 111 20.51 -26.71 -9.56
CA VAL A 111 21.57 -27.73 -9.55
C VAL A 111 21.13 -29.03 -10.21
N ASN A 112 19.87 -29.44 -9.98
CA ASN A 112 19.32 -30.63 -10.64
C ASN A 112 19.12 -30.39 -12.13
N ALA A 113 18.63 -29.20 -12.53
CA ALA A 113 18.50 -28.81 -13.95
C ALA A 113 19.83 -28.91 -14.71
N LYS A 114 20.96 -28.56 -14.06
CA LYS A 114 22.31 -28.76 -14.59
C LYS A 114 22.60 -30.21 -14.89
N LYS A 115 22.19 -31.13 -14.01
CA LYS A 115 22.41 -32.59 -14.21
C LYS A 115 21.63 -33.14 -15.40
N TYR A 116 20.49 -32.54 -15.72
CA TYR A 116 19.67 -32.92 -16.87
C TYR A 116 20.03 -32.20 -18.17
N GLY A 117 21.15 -31.44 -18.21
CA GLY A 117 21.63 -30.77 -19.41
C GLY A 117 20.86 -29.50 -19.82
N TYR A 118 20.10 -28.90 -18.91
CA TYR A 118 19.36 -27.66 -19.19
C TYR A 118 20.33 -26.47 -19.38
N GLU A 119 20.30 -25.86 -20.54
CA GLU A 119 21.30 -24.87 -20.97
C GLU A 119 21.26 -23.57 -20.15
N LYS A 120 20.08 -23.20 -19.60
CA LYS A 120 19.88 -21.96 -18.85
C LYS A 120 19.97 -22.09 -17.32
N TRP A 121 20.43 -23.25 -16.81
CA TRP A 121 20.55 -23.50 -15.36
C TRP A 121 21.29 -22.40 -14.57
N GLY A 122 22.23 -21.70 -15.24
CA GLY A 122 23.01 -20.64 -14.62
C GLY A 122 22.16 -19.40 -14.29
N MET A 123 21.19 -19.05 -15.12
CA MET A 123 20.25 -17.94 -14.82
C MET A 123 19.36 -18.28 -13.64
N ASP A 124 18.83 -19.49 -13.59
CA ASP A 124 17.97 -19.93 -12.49
C ASP A 124 18.74 -19.97 -11.16
N LEU A 125 20.02 -20.37 -11.20
CA LEU A 125 20.91 -20.33 -10.04
C LEU A 125 21.16 -18.90 -9.53
N VAL A 126 21.40 -17.95 -10.43
CA VAL A 126 21.60 -16.53 -10.06
C VAL A 126 20.35 -15.97 -9.39
N PHE A 127 19.17 -16.21 -9.94
CA PHE A 127 17.91 -15.79 -9.32
C PHE A 127 17.67 -16.45 -7.97
N ALA A 128 17.99 -17.73 -7.82
CA ALA A 128 17.90 -18.46 -6.58
C ALA A 128 18.80 -17.87 -5.47
N ILE A 129 20.04 -17.51 -5.83
CA ILE A 129 20.99 -16.86 -4.91
C ILE A 129 20.48 -15.47 -4.51
N ILE A 130 19.98 -14.67 -5.46
CA ILE A 130 19.41 -13.35 -5.17
C ILE A 130 18.24 -13.48 -4.19
N CYS A 131 17.30 -14.42 -4.41
CA CYS A 131 16.20 -14.69 -3.50
C CYS A 131 16.68 -15.05 -2.10
N LEU A 132 17.70 -15.89 -2.00
CA LEU A 132 18.26 -16.33 -0.72
C LEU A 132 18.91 -15.17 0.03
N VAL A 133 19.71 -14.35 -0.64
CA VAL A 133 20.34 -13.17 -0.05
C VAL A 133 19.28 -12.15 0.38
N CYS A 134 18.30 -11.85 -0.46
CA CYS A 134 17.19 -10.96 -0.10
C CYS A 134 16.41 -11.48 1.13
N GLY A 135 16.12 -12.78 1.18
CA GLY A 135 15.48 -13.40 2.33
C GLY A 135 16.30 -13.26 3.61
N LEU A 136 17.62 -13.48 3.55
CA LEU A 136 18.51 -13.28 4.70
C LEU A 136 18.51 -11.82 5.17
N VAL A 137 18.58 -10.86 4.27
CA VAL A 137 18.53 -9.43 4.61
C VAL A 137 17.22 -9.07 5.29
N CYS A 138 16.09 -9.63 4.83
CA CYS A 138 14.78 -9.41 5.46
C CYS A 138 14.71 -9.97 6.88
N VAL A 139 15.37 -11.11 7.16
CA VAL A 139 15.39 -11.72 8.49
C VAL A 139 16.32 -10.98 9.44
N PHE A 140 17.54 -10.64 9.00
CA PHE A 140 18.53 -10.00 9.87
C PHE A 140 18.34 -8.49 10.06
N CYS A 141 17.79 -7.80 9.06
CA CYS A 141 17.62 -6.35 9.08
C CYS A 141 16.18 -5.91 8.75
N PRO A 142 15.14 -6.43 9.44
CA PRO A 142 13.74 -6.21 9.06
C PRO A 142 13.33 -4.75 9.09
N LEU A 143 13.77 -3.98 10.07
CA LEU A 143 13.44 -2.55 10.20
C LEU A 143 14.07 -1.71 9.07
N THR A 144 15.27 -2.06 8.63
CA THR A 144 15.93 -1.38 7.52
C THR A 144 15.18 -1.63 6.22
N VAL A 145 14.83 -2.88 5.96
CA VAL A 145 14.04 -3.27 4.78
C VAL A 145 12.69 -2.55 4.78
N LEU A 146 12.01 -2.52 5.93
CA LEU A 146 10.72 -1.86 6.08
C LEU A 146 10.80 -0.35 5.81
N LYS A 147 11.83 0.34 6.34
CA LYS A 147 12.06 1.77 6.08
C LYS A 147 12.29 2.05 4.60
N GLN A 148 13.03 1.20 3.90
CA GLN A 148 13.25 1.32 2.46
C GLN A 148 11.97 1.06 1.66
N PHE A 149 11.17 0.09 2.10
CA PHE A 149 9.89 -0.23 1.47
C PHE A 149 8.90 0.94 1.58
N ILE A 150 8.78 1.55 2.76
CA ILE A 150 7.93 2.73 2.99
C ILE A 150 8.39 3.91 2.13
N MET A 151 9.70 4.14 2.03
CA MET A 151 10.24 5.17 1.17
C MET A 151 9.87 4.93 -0.30
N LEU A 152 9.99 3.69 -0.78
CA LEU A 152 9.65 3.31 -2.15
C LEU A 152 8.15 3.52 -2.43
N VAL A 153 7.29 3.08 -1.51
CA VAL A 153 5.85 3.33 -1.57
C VAL A 153 5.55 4.83 -1.61
N GLY A 154 6.23 5.63 -0.79
CA GLY A 154 6.09 7.09 -0.80
C GLY A 154 6.43 7.71 -2.15
N ILE A 155 7.53 7.29 -2.79
CA ILE A 155 7.91 7.75 -4.14
C ILE A 155 6.84 7.38 -5.17
N VAL A 156 6.35 6.14 -5.14
CA VAL A 156 5.28 5.68 -6.05
C VAL A 156 3.99 6.48 -5.85
N LEU A 157 3.63 6.80 -4.60
CA LEU A 157 2.47 7.65 -4.30
C LEU A 157 2.63 9.07 -4.86
N ILE A 158 3.82 9.66 -4.76
CA ILE A 158 4.10 10.99 -5.33
C ILE A 158 3.94 10.96 -6.85
N ILE A 159 4.53 9.97 -7.52
CA ILE A 159 4.43 9.81 -8.97
C ILE A 159 2.96 9.64 -9.38
N ASN A 160 2.23 8.75 -8.71
CA ASN A 160 0.82 8.51 -8.99
C ASN A 160 -0.04 9.76 -8.77
N GLY A 161 0.19 10.48 -7.68
CA GLY A 161 -0.48 11.74 -7.39
C GLY A 161 -0.19 12.82 -8.45
N ALA A 162 1.06 12.93 -8.91
CA ALA A 162 1.46 13.85 -9.97
C ALA A 162 0.80 13.50 -11.32
N LEU A 163 0.76 12.22 -11.69
CA LEU A 163 0.09 11.75 -12.90
C LEU A 163 -1.42 12.02 -12.85
N ASN A 164 -2.08 11.73 -11.75
CA ASN A 164 -3.50 12.02 -11.57
C ASN A 164 -3.81 13.52 -11.67
N LEU A 165 -2.95 14.36 -11.09
CA LEU A 165 -3.06 15.81 -11.20
C LEU A 165 -2.91 16.28 -12.66
N TRP A 166 -1.91 15.74 -13.37
CA TRP A 166 -1.70 16.02 -14.79
C TRP A 166 -2.92 15.67 -15.63
N ILE A 167 -3.47 14.46 -15.44
CA ILE A 167 -4.68 14.00 -16.15
C ILE A 167 -5.87 14.92 -15.85
N ALA A 168 -6.09 15.28 -14.58
CA ALA A 168 -7.18 16.16 -14.17
C ALA A 168 -7.08 17.54 -14.80
N VAL A 169 -5.87 18.12 -14.86
CA VAL A 169 -5.62 19.42 -15.49
C VAL A 169 -5.83 19.35 -17.01
N THR A 170 -5.31 18.33 -17.67
CA THR A 170 -5.41 18.15 -19.11
C THR A 170 -6.87 17.90 -19.54
N ALA A 171 -7.59 17.05 -18.83
CA ALA A 171 -9.01 16.80 -19.07
C ALA A 171 -9.85 18.09 -18.89
N THR A 172 -9.48 18.93 -17.92
CA THR A 172 -10.16 20.20 -17.68
C THR A 172 -9.90 21.20 -18.81
N ARG A 173 -8.69 21.24 -19.36
CA ARG A 173 -8.35 22.08 -20.52
C ARG A 173 -9.11 21.63 -21.76
N ALA A 174 -9.07 20.33 -22.07
CA ALA A 174 -9.79 19.77 -23.22
C ALA A 174 -11.31 20.04 -23.15
N ALA A 175 -11.93 19.90 -21.98
CA ALA A 175 -13.34 20.17 -21.79
C ALA A 175 -13.69 21.67 -21.96
N ARG A 176 -12.79 22.59 -21.60
CA ARG A 176 -12.98 24.03 -21.85
C ARG A 176 -12.88 24.36 -23.32
N ASP A 177 -11.93 23.78 -24.03
CA ASP A 177 -11.74 24.04 -25.47
C ASP A 177 -12.89 23.48 -26.30
N TYR A 178 -13.40 22.31 -25.95
CA TYR A 178 -14.61 21.75 -26.56
C TYR A 178 -15.81 22.67 -26.38
N ARG A 179 -16.00 23.21 -25.18
CA ARG A 179 -17.09 24.11 -24.87
C ARG A 179 -17.00 25.42 -25.64
N ARG A 180 -15.81 26.01 -25.75
CA ARG A 180 -15.59 27.22 -26.56
C ARG A 180 -15.93 27.01 -28.03
N ARG A 181 -15.50 25.86 -28.60
CA ARG A 181 -15.81 25.50 -30.00
C ARG A 181 -17.30 25.33 -30.23
N THR A 182 -18.02 24.74 -29.27
CA THR A 182 -19.49 24.58 -29.39
C THR A 182 -20.23 25.90 -29.28
N GLU A 183 -19.81 26.80 -28.40
CA GLU A 183 -20.40 28.13 -28.24
C GLU A 183 -20.18 28.99 -29.50
N THR A 184 -18.99 28.94 -30.12
CA THR A 184 -18.74 29.64 -31.39
C THR A 184 -19.55 29.03 -32.54
N ALA A 185 -19.66 27.70 -32.63
CA ALA A 185 -20.45 27.04 -33.68
C ALA A 185 -21.95 27.41 -33.59
N VAL A 186 -22.52 27.48 -32.40
CA VAL A 186 -23.92 27.88 -32.15
C VAL A 186 -24.11 29.35 -32.52
N SER A 187 -23.16 30.23 -32.23
CA SER A 187 -23.21 31.66 -32.61
C SER A 187 -23.23 31.86 -34.12
N TYR A 188 -22.43 31.08 -34.88
CA TYR A 188 -22.42 31.12 -36.34
C TYR A 188 -23.73 30.63 -36.97
N THR A 189 -24.35 29.60 -36.41
CA THR A 189 -25.64 29.12 -36.93
C THR A 189 -26.76 30.09 -36.68
N HIS A 190 -26.75 30.82 -35.56
CA HIS A 190 -27.76 31.84 -35.26
C HIS A 190 -27.65 33.10 -36.15
N LEU A 191 -26.42 33.52 -36.45
CA LEU A 191 -26.17 34.65 -37.38
C LEU A 191 -26.62 34.31 -38.80
N ARG A 192 -26.32 33.09 -39.29
CA ARG A 192 -26.73 32.64 -40.65
C ARG A 192 -28.26 32.50 -40.77
N ALA A 193 -28.94 32.06 -39.70
CA ALA A 193 -30.41 32.01 -39.71
C ALA A 193 -31.07 33.39 -39.81
N HIS A 194 -30.45 34.42 -39.23
CA HIS A 194 -30.93 35.79 -39.36
C HIS A 194 -30.68 36.41 -40.77
N GLU A 195 -29.62 36.02 -41.48
CA GLU A 195 -29.35 36.46 -42.84
C GLU A 195 -30.30 35.82 -43.86
N THR A 196 -30.76 34.60 -43.65
CA THR A 196 -31.67 33.90 -44.55
C THR A 196 -33.15 34.34 -44.40
N LEU A 197 -33.47 35.04 -43.33
CA LEU A 197 -34.84 35.57 -43.07
C LEU A 197 -35.02 37.02 -43.51
N ARG A 198 -34.04 37.65 -44.17
CA ARG A 198 -34.06 39.01 -44.69
C ARG A 198 -34.00 39.00 -46.21
#